data_d2a62da6c8f207049e9f806257f87186
#
_entry.id   d2a62da6c8f207049e9f806257f87186
#
_cell.length_a   1.000
_cell.length_b   1.000
_cell.length_c   1.000
_cell.angle_alpha   90.00
_cell.angle_beta   90.00
_cell.angle_gamma   90.00
#
_symmetry.space_group_name_H-M   'P 1'
#
loop_
_entity.id
_entity.type
_entity.pdbx_description
1 polymer ?
#
loop_
_entity_poly.entity_id
_entity_poly.type
_entity_poly.pdbx_seq_one_letter_code
_entity_poly.pdbx_strand_id
1 'polypeptide(L)'
;PTLTVIDDAWVPGASGSRAIDDEGGATRRFPLVEGGIVGGFVYDLEAAARAGVPATGHARRTTFGKPQAAYANLVVSPGQSSWQELLSRVADGLVVDDLIGVGQGNVIGGAFSHPVALAYRVIGGEIVGRVKDAAVAGNAYELLGRIAGLGRDVEWRGSLAVPPILLEGVSVAPR
;
A
#
# COMPACT_ATOMS: atom_id res chain seq x y z
N PRO A 1 -0.81 -5.97 -15.00
CA PRO A 1 0.32 -6.39 -14.15
C PRO A 1 -0.22 -7.00 -12.86
N THR A 2 0.42 -8.03 -12.36
CA THR A 2 0.05 -8.69 -11.10
C THR A 2 0.75 -8.03 -9.92
N LEU A 3 0.01 -7.75 -8.86
CA LEU A 3 0.52 -7.12 -7.65
C LEU A 3 1.33 -8.14 -6.82
N THR A 4 2.50 -7.73 -6.34
CA THR A 4 3.25 -8.45 -5.31
C THR A 4 3.55 -7.49 -4.17
N VAL A 5 3.18 -7.87 -2.94
CA VAL A 5 3.40 -7.11 -1.72
C VAL A 5 4.12 -7.99 -0.71
N ILE A 6 5.23 -7.51 -0.20
CA ILE A 6 6.07 -8.23 0.74
C ILE A 6 6.19 -7.39 2.01
N ASP A 7 6.02 -7.99 3.17
CA ASP A 7 6.54 -7.42 4.41
C ASP A 7 7.99 -7.86 4.60
N ASP A 8 8.92 -6.89 4.51
CA ASP A 8 10.36 -7.16 4.56
C ASP A 8 11.00 -6.48 5.77
N ALA A 9 11.25 -7.28 6.81
CA ALA A 9 11.91 -6.80 8.03
C ALA A 9 13.44 -6.67 7.89
N TRP A 10 14.02 -7.01 6.73
CA TRP A 10 15.47 -7.06 6.53
C TRP A 10 16.01 -6.05 5.52
N VAL A 11 15.18 -5.12 5.08
CA VAL A 11 15.64 -4.06 4.16
C VAL A 11 16.69 -3.19 4.87
N PRO A 12 17.93 -3.10 4.36
CA PRO A 12 18.98 -2.31 5.00
C PRO A 12 18.59 -0.83 5.12
N GLY A 13 18.66 -0.30 6.35
CA GLY A 13 18.40 1.12 6.62
C GLY A 13 16.92 1.55 6.61
N ALA A 14 15.97 0.67 6.33
CA ALA A 14 14.56 1.00 6.40
C ALA A 14 14.06 1.08 7.85
N SER A 15 13.12 1.98 8.12
CA SER A 15 12.67 2.35 9.46
C SER A 15 12.00 1.21 10.24
N GLY A 16 11.40 0.24 9.54
CA GLY A 16 10.76 -0.93 10.15
C GLY A 16 11.67 -2.14 10.32
N SER A 17 12.93 -2.08 9.83
CA SER A 17 13.83 -3.25 9.82
C SER A 17 14.32 -3.62 11.20
N ARG A 18 14.28 -4.92 11.50
CA ARG A 18 14.68 -5.50 12.78
C ARG A 18 14.94 -7.00 12.65
N ALA A 19 15.84 -7.54 13.45
CA ALA A 19 16.17 -8.97 13.43
C ALA A 19 15.19 -9.83 14.26
N ILE A 20 14.62 -9.24 15.32
CA ILE A 20 13.65 -9.88 16.22
C ILE A 20 12.46 -8.95 16.43
N ASP A 21 11.29 -9.52 16.62
CA ASP A 21 10.07 -8.78 16.95
C ASP A 21 9.98 -8.48 18.47
N ASP A 22 8.92 -7.81 18.90
CA ASP A 22 8.76 -7.39 20.31
C ASP A 22 8.32 -8.53 21.26
N GLU A 23 8.17 -9.74 20.74
CA GLU A 23 7.97 -10.98 21.51
C GLU A 23 9.19 -11.91 21.49
N GLY A 24 10.31 -11.47 20.89
CA GLY A 24 11.55 -12.24 20.77
C GLY A 24 11.56 -13.22 19.60
N GLY A 25 10.55 -13.20 18.75
CA GLY A 25 10.47 -14.00 17.53
C GLY A 25 11.39 -13.49 16.42
N ALA A 26 12.05 -14.39 15.70
CA ALA A 26 12.84 -14.00 14.53
C ALA A 26 11.95 -13.42 13.44
N THR A 27 12.28 -12.22 12.97
CA THR A 27 11.60 -11.59 11.85
C THR A 27 12.00 -12.23 10.53
N ARG A 28 11.26 -11.94 9.49
CA ARG A 28 11.51 -12.49 8.15
C ARG A 28 11.03 -11.58 7.04
N ARG A 29 11.40 -11.93 5.84
CA ARG A 29 10.73 -11.47 4.63
C ARG A 29 9.49 -12.35 4.40
N PHE A 30 8.31 -11.74 4.35
CA PHE A 30 7.04 -12.46 4.31
C PHE A 30 6.16 -11.98 3.14
N PRO A 31 5.86 -12.84 2.16
CA PRO A 31 4.97 -12.47 1.06
C PRO A 31 3.52 -12.40 1.55
N LEU A 32 2.93 -11.20 1.49
CA LEU A 32 1.51 -10.98 1.78
C LEU A 32 0.64 -11.26 0.57
N VAL A 33 1.10 -10.79 -0.59
CA VAL A 33 0.49 -11.03 -1.90
C VAL A 33 1.60 -11.38 -2.88
N GLU A 34 1.47 -12.45 -3.61
CA GLU A 34 2.43 -12.87 -4.62
C GLU A 34 1.71 -13.14 -5.94
N GLY A 35 2.06 -12.36 -6.97
CA GLY A 35 1.41 -12.49 -8.29
C GLY A 35 -0.11 -12.29 -8.27
N GLY A 36 -0.64 -11.43 -7.37
CA GLY A 36 -2.07 -11.19 -7.19
C GLY A 36 -2.79 -12.19 -6.28
N ILE A 37 -2.09 -13.18 -5.74
CA ILE A 37 -2.64 -14.19 -4.84
C ILE A 37 -2.23 -13.86 -3.40
N VAL A 38 -3.20 -13.85 -2.47
CA VAL A 38 -2.92 -13.65 -1.04
C VAL A 38 -2.14 -14.87 -0.53
N GLY A 39 -0.91 -14.64 -0.05
CA GLY A 39 0.01 -15.67 0.40
C GLY A 39 -0.20 -16.07 1.85
N GLY A 40 -0.51 -15.12 2.74
CA GLY A 40 -0.69 -15.41 4.14
C GLY A 40 -1.02 -14.20 5.00
N PHE A 41 -1.16 -14.46 6.29
CA PHE A 41 -1.43 -13.45 7.31
C PHE A 41 -0.27 -13.40 8.31
N VAL A 42 -0.08 -12.25 8.93
CA VAL A 42 0.91 -12.06 9.99
C VAL A 42 0.28 -12.32 11.36
N TYR A 43 1.03 -12.95 12.25
CA TYR A 43 0.57 -13.36 13.59
C TYR A 43 1.61 -13.01 14.65
N ASP A 44 1.16 -12.37 15.73
CA ASP A 44 1.83 -12.38 17.03
C ASP A 44 1.59 -13.74 17.75
N LEU A 45 2.16 -13.96 18.93
CA LEU A 45 1.99 -15.21 19.68
C LEU A 45 0.54 -15.48 20.09
N GLU A 46 -0.21 -14.44 20.46
CA GLU A 46 -1.60 -14.60 20.90
C GLU A 46 -2.51 -14.98 19.72
N ALA A 47 -2.39 -14.26 18.59
CA ALA A 47 -3.16 -14.53 17.38
C ALA A 47 -2.79 -15.89 16.78
N ALA A 48 -1.51 -16.25 16.79
CA ALA A 48 -1.02 -17.54 16.33
C ALA A 48 -1.60 -18.70 17.16
N ALA A 49 -1.59 -18.57 18.48
CA ALA A 49 -2.17 -19.58 19.38
C ALA A 49 -3.68 -19.77 19.14
N ARG A 50 -4.42 -18.67 18.95
CA ARG A 50 -5.86 -18.73 18.64
C ARG A 50 -6.14 -19.38 17.28
N ALA A 51 -5.29 -19.13 16.29
CA ALA A 51 -5.44 -19.68 14.95
C ALA A 51 -4.90 -21.10 14.81
N GLY A 52 -4.16 -21.62 15.79
CA GLY A 52 -3.51 -22.92 15.75
C GLY A 52 -2.36 -22.98 14.72
N VAL A 53 -1.68 -21.85 14.49
CA VAL A 53 -0.56 -21.71 13.52
C VAL A 53 0.68 -21.17 14.22
N PRO A 54 1.88 -21.31 13.63
CA PRO A 54 3.09 -20.68 14.18
C PRO A 54 3.03 -19.15 14.09
N ALA A 55 3.59 -18.45 15.10
CA ALA A 55 3.83 -17.03 15.04
C ALA A 55 4.80 -16.68 13.90
N THR A 56 4.63 -15.49 13.34
CA THR A 56 5.34 -15.12 12.10
C THR A 56 6.48 -14.13 12.29
N GLY A 57 6.78 -13.72 13.53
CA GLY A 57 7.81 -12.73 13.84
C GLY A 57 7.38 -11.30 13.49
N HIS A 58 6.10 -11.01 13.70
CA HIS A 58 5.50 -9.72 13.33
C HIS A 58 4.86 -8.99 14.51
N ALA A 59 5.26 -9.36 15.75
CA ALA A 59 4.77 -8.67 16.91
C ALA A 59 5.39 -7.28 17.06
N ARG A 60 4.56 -6.28 17.34
CA ARG A 60 4.99 -4.93 17.67
C ARG A 60 4.16 -4.35 18.80
N ARG A 61 4.80 -3.64 19.71
CA ARG A 61 4.13 -2.97 20.82
C ARG A 61 4.46 -1.48 20.87
N THR A 62 3.53 -0.70 21.38
CA THR A 62 3.81 0.65 21.85
C THR A 62 4.44 0.58 23.24
N THR A 63 4.97 1.71 23.74
CA THR A 63 5.67 1.79 25.04
C THR A 63 4.86 1.19 26.21
N PHE A 64 3.54 1.32 26.18
CA PHE A 64 2.64 0.84 27.24
C PHE A 64 1.62 -0.20 26.75
N GLY A 65 1.71 -0.60 25.49
CA GLY A 65 0.78 -1.55 24.88
C GLY A 65 1.23 -3.00 24.98
N LYS A 66 0.28 -3.92 24.81
CA LYS A 66 0.58 -5.31 24.51
C LYS A 66 1.11 -5.45 23.10
N PRO A 67 1.98 -6.45 22.82
CA PRO A 67 2.32 -6.80 21.44
C PRO A 67 1.08 -7.10 20.61
N GLN A 68 1.10 -6.70 19.37
CA GLN A 68 0.06 -6.98 18.36
C GLN A 68 0.73 -7.26 17.02
N ALA A 69 0.09 -8.07 16.19
CA ALA A 69 0.58 -8.31 14.84
C ALA A 69 0.62 -7.00 14.02
N ALA A 70 1.78 -6.67 13.47
CA ALA A 70 2.02 -5.46 12.68
C ALA A 70 3.09 -5.69 11.62
N TYR A 71 3.01 -4.93 10.54
CA TYR A 71 4.01 -4.99 9.48
C TYR A 71 5.31 -4.27 9.86
N ALA A 72 6.42 -4.74 9.28
CA ALA A 72 7.74 -4.12 9.40
C ALA A 72 7.94 -3.06 8.30
N ASN A 73 8.20 -3.49 7.07
CA ASN A 73 8.24 -2.62 5.91
C ASN A 73 7.41 -3.24 4.79
N LEU A 74 6.36 -2.57 4.39
CA LEU A 74 5.55 -3.00 3.24
C LEU A 74 6.23 -2.56 1.94
N VAL A 75 6.59 -3.52 1.12
CA VAL A 75 7.26 -3.30 -0.16
C VAL A 75 6.38 -3.82 -1.29
N VAL A 76 5.92 -2.91 -2.12
CA VAL A 76 5.24 -3.25 -3.38
C VAL A 76 6.30 -3.44 -4.46
N SER A 77 6.31 -4.60 -5.10
CA SER A 77 7.28 -4.88 -6.17
C SER A 77 7.07 -3.94 -7.35
N PRO A 78 8.16 -3.35 -7.89
CA PRO A 78 8.06 -2.47 -9.04
C PRO A 78 7.63 -3.21 -10.31
N GLY A 79 7.01 -2.46 -11.22
CA GLY A 79 6.79 -2.88 -12.59
C GLY A 79 7.95 -2.52 -13.51
N GLN A 80 7.67 -2.39 -14.80
CA GLN A 80 8.68 -2.05 -15.82
C GLN A 80 8.48 -0.65 -16.42
N SER A 81 7.30 -0.05 -16.20
CA SER A 81 6.94 1.21 -16.83
C SER A 81 7.67 2.40 -16.20
N SER A 82 8.18 3.28 -17.00
CA SER A 82 8.62 4.60 -16.55
C SER A 82 7.41 5.46 -16.16
N TRP A 83 7.65 6.53 -15.41
CA TRP A 83 6.63 7.51 -15.07
C TRP A 83 5.92 8.08 -16.32
N GLN A 84 6.68 8.44 -17.35
CA GLN A 84 6.17 8.98 -18.61
C GLN A 84 5.30 7.98 -19.37
N GLU A 85 5.69 6.70 -19.37
CA GLU A 85 4.88 5.64 -19.98
C GLU A 85 3.55 5.44 -19.24
N LEU A 86 3.53 5.54 -17.91
CA LEU A 86 2.27 5.50 -17.16
C LEU A 86 1.39 6.70 -17.47
N LEU A 87 1.95 7.92 -17.48
CA LEU A 87 1.22 9.13 -17.82
C LEU A 87 0.63 9.09 -19.23
N SER A 88 1.40 8.66 -20.22
CA SER A 88 0.95 8.61 -21.62
C SER A 88 -0.28 7.72 -21.83
N ARG A 89 -0.57 6.80 -20.91
CA ARG A 89 -1.75 5.92 -20.94
C ARG A 89 -3.00 6.56 -20.33
N VAL A 90 -2.88 7.74 -19.73
CA VAL A 90 -3.98 8.45 -19.09
C VAL A 90 -4.59 9.43 -20.10
N ALA A 91 -5.75 9.10 -20.64
CA ALA A 91 -6.48 10.00 -21.55
C ALA A 91 -7.10 11.19 -20.79
N ASP A 92 -7.78 10.94 -19.68
CA ASP A 92 -8.29 11.92 -18.71
C ASP A 92 -8.28 11.28 -17.31
N GLY A 93 -7.58 11.89 -16.36
CA GLY A 93 -7.43 11.33 -15.02
C GLY A 93 -6.71 12.27 -14.07
N LEU A 94 -6.25 11.68 -12.97
CA LEU A 94 -5.52 12.40 -11.92
C LEU A 94 -4.21 11.68 -11.57
N VAL A 95 -3.16 12.45 -11.36
CA VAL A 95 -2.06 12.06 -10.48
C VAL A 95 -2.44 12.48 -9.08
N VAL A 96 -2.62 11.52 -8.18
CA VAL A 96 -2.91 11.77 -6.76
C VAL A 96 -1.63 11.52 -5.97
N ASP A 97 -1.12 12.56 -5.32
CA ASP A 97 0.08 12.47 -4.50
C ASP A 97 -0.26 12.28 -3.01
N ASP A 98 -1.32 12.94 -2.54
CA ASP A 98 -1.72 12.85 -1.13
C ASP A 98 -3.24 12.93 -0.93
N LEU A 99 -3.73 12.18 0.06
CA LEU A 99 -5.13 12.08 0.46
C LEU A 99 -5.30 12.42 1.94
N ILE A 100 -6.44 13.04 2.28
CA ILE A 100 -6.78 13.39 3.67
C ILE A 100 -7.60 12.27 4.30
N GLY A 101 -7.24 11.85 5.51
CA GLY A 101 -8.03 10.92 6.33
C GLY A 101 -7.95 9.45 5.89
N VAL A 102 -6.87 9.06 5.23
CA VAL A 102 -6.63 7.66 4.87
C VAL A 102 -6.60 6.79 6.13
N GLY A 103 -7.28 5.64 6.07
CA GLY A 103 -7.43 4.71 7.20
C GLY A 103 -8.62 5.02 8.11
N GLN A 104 -9.37 6.10 7.88
CA GLN A 104 -10.66 6.37 8.53
C GLN A 104 -11.80 5.74 7.73
N GLY A 105 -12.75 5.13 8.42
CA GLY A 105 -13.91 4.49 7.81
C GLY A 105 -13.91 2.97 7.90
N ASN A 106 -14.66 2.31 7.04
CA ASN A 106 -14.80 0.85 7.03
C ASN A 106 -13.67 0.20 6.21
N VAL A 107 -12.46 0.10 6.80
CA VAL A 107 -11.31 -0.55 6.16
C VAL A 107 -11.56 -2.04 5.85
N ILE A 108 -12.42 -2.72 6.61
CA ILE A 108 -12.73 -4.15 6.38
C ILE A 108 -13.54 -4.32 5.09
N GLY A 109 -14.51 -3.45 4.83
CA GLY A 109 -15.30 -3.48 3.60
C GLY A 109 -14.58 -2.93 2.37
N GLY A 110 -13.41 -2.29 2.56
CA GLY A 110 -12.58 -1.71 1.51
C GLY A 110 -13.14 -0.44 0.86
N ALA A 111 -14.37 -0.02 1.19
CA ALA A 111 -14.94 1.20 0.64
C ALA A 111 -14.26 2.44 1.22
N PHE A 112 -13.91 3.38 0.36
CA PHE A 112 -13.29 4.64 0.75
C PHE A 112 -13.86 5.83 -0.02
N SER A 113 -13.78 7.01 0.62
CA SER A 113 -14.03 8.30 -0.01
C SER A 113 -13.15 9.33 0.72
N HIS A 114 -12.09 9.77 0.05
CA HIS A 114 -11.10 10.65 0.67
C HIS A 114 -10.95 11.95 -0.10
N PRO A 115 -10.97 13.10 0.59
CA PRO A 115 -10.57 14.37 0.00
C PRO A 115 -9.12 14.30 -0.48
N VAL A 116 -8.87 14.94 -1.61
CA VAL A 116 -7.54 15.06 -2.18
C VAL A 116 -6.82 16.24 -1.53
N ALA A 117 -5.66 15.99 -0.93
CA ALA A 117 -4.77 17.04 -0.42
C ALA A 117 -3.91 17.62 -1.54
N LEU A 118 -3.37 16.73 -2.38
CA LEU A 118 -2.55 17.12 -3.52
C LEU A 118 -2.81 16.19 -4.71
N ALA A 119 -3.28 16.76 -5.81
CA ALA A 119 -3.39 16.08 -7.09
C ALA A 119 -3.23 17.02 -8.28
N TYR A 120 -2.95 16.41 -9.41
CA TYR A 120 -2.81 17.09 -10.69
C TYR A 120 -3.68 16.42 -11.74
N ARG A 121 -4.35 17.22 -12.56
CA ARG A 121 -5.12 16.72 -13.70
C ARG A 121 -4.20 16.33 -14.84
N VAL A 122 -4.51 15.19 -15.44
CA VAL A 122 -3.82 14.69 -16.63
C VAL A 122 -4.83 14.62 -17.77
N ILE A 123 -4.45 15.18 -18.91
CA ILE A 123 -5.22 15.10 -20.15
C ILE A 123 -4.25 14.69 -21.27
N GLY A 124 -4.58 13.60 -21.96
CA GLY A 124 -3.75 13.10 -23.07
C GLY A 124 -2.31 12.78 -22.70
N GLY A 125 -2.08 12.33 -21.45
CA GLY A 125 -0.75 12.00 -20.94
C GLY A 125 0.05 13.19 -20.40
N GLU A 126 -0.52 14.40 -20.37
CA GLU A 126 0.15 15.62 -19.91
C GLU A 126 -0.51 16.17 -18.64
N ILE A 127 0.30 16.60 -17.67
CA ILE A 127 -0.17 17.30 -16.48
C ILE A 127 -0.56 18.72 -16.87
N VAL A 128 -1.87 19.02 -16.80
CA VAL A 128 -2.41 20.32 -17.23
C VAL A 128 -2.65 21.31 -16.09
N GLY A 129 -2.63 20.86 -14.83
CA GLY A 129 -2.80 21.74 -13.68
C GLY A 129 -3.07 21.02 -12.37
N ARG A 130 -3.03 21.78 -11.28
CA ARG A 130 -3.37 21.29 -9.94
C ARG A 130 -4.89 21.22 -9.76
N VAL A 131 -5.35 20.14 -9.14
CA VAL A 131 -6.76 19.97 -8.74
C VAL A 131 -6.95 20.41 -7.30
N LYS A 132 -8.05 21.12 -7.04
CA LYS A 132 -8.52 21.52 -5.70
C LYS A 132 -9.96 21.05 -5.52
N ASP A 133 -10.36 20.93 -4.25
CA ASP A 133 -11.77 20.66 -3.88
C ASP A 133 -12.34 19.42 -4.60
N ALA A 134 -11.55 18.35 -4.62
CA ALA A 134 -11.94 17.07 -5.17
C ALA A 134 -11.83 15.95 -4.12
N ALA A 135 -12.61 14.91 -4.33
CA ALA A 135 -12.50 13.67 -3.57
C ALA A 135 -12.37 12.48 -4.53
N VAL A 136 -11.63 11.48 -4.10
CA VAL A 136 -11.54 10.18 -4.78
C VAL A 136 -12.27 9.13 -3.95
N ALA A 137 -13.05 8.27 -4.62
CA ALA A 137 -13.84 7.24 -3.98
C ALA A 137 -13.77 5.92 -4.76
N GLY A 138 -13.96 4.83 -4.04
CA GLY A 138 -13.95 3.50 -4.63
C GLY A 138 -14.00 2.40 -3.59
N ASN A 139 -13.70 1.19 -4.04
CA ASN A 139 -13.44 0.05 -3.16
C ASN A 139 -12.03 -0.46 -3.41
N ALA A 140 -11.20 -0.50 -2.37
CA ALA A 140 -9.78 -0.88 -2.46
C ALA A 140 -9.61 -2.30 -3.05
N TYR A 141 -10.46 -3.25 -2.66
CA TYR A 141 -10.38 -4.63 -3.17
C TYR A 141 -10.70 -4.72 -4.66
N GLU A 142 -11.69 -3.95 -5.14
CA GLU A 142 -12.01 -3.90 -6.56
C GLU A 142 -10.88 -3.22 -7.36
N LEU A 143 -10.30 -2.14 -6.82
CA LEU A 143 -9.22 -1.40 -7.47
C LEU A 143 -7.94 -2.21 -7.57
N LEU A 144 -7.65 -3.11 -6.63
CA LEU A 144 -6.53 -4.05 -6.74
C LEU A 144 -6.65 -4.96 -7.97
N GLY A 145 -7.88 -5.28 -8.39
CA GLY A 145 -8.15 -6.00 -9.65
C GLY A 145 -8.09 -5.12 -10.91
N ARG A 146 -7.99 -3.80 -10.75
CA ARG A 146 -7.99 -2.80 -11.84
C ARG A 146 -6.66 -2.06 -11.98
N ILE A 147 -5.57 -2.67 -11.51
CA ILE A 147 -4.22 -2.13 -11.72
C ILE A 147 -3.87 -2.26 -13.20
N ALA A 148 -3.80 -1.13 -13.88
CA ALA A 148 -3.45 -1.05 -15.30
C ALA A 148 -1.93 -0.95 -15.53
N GLY A 149 -1.17 -0.44 -14.54
CA GLY A 149 0.28 -0.32 -14.64
C GLY A 149 0.97 -0.15 -13.31
N LEU A 150 2.21 -0.62 -13.22
CA LEU A 150 3.12 -0.39 -12.11
C LEU A 150 4.39 0.27 -12.63
N GLY A 151 4.82 1.33 -11.97
CA GLY A 151 6.08 2.02 -12.26
C GLY A 151 7.28 1.20 -11.83
N ARG A 152 8.44 1.51 -12.40
CA ARG A 152 9.72 0.88 -12.04
C ARG A 152 10.41 1.58 -10.87
N ASP A 153 10.15 2.85 -10.65
CA ASP A 153 10.84 3.67 -9.66
C ASP A 153 10.06 3.62 -8.34
N VAL A 154 10.67 3.03 -7.30
CA VAL A 154 10.05 2.85 -5.98
C VAL A 154 10.38 4.03 -5.09
N GLU A 155 9.36 4.59 -4.44
CA GLU A 155 9.52 5.64 -3.44
C GLU A 155 9.27 5.09 -2.03
N TRP A 156 10.09 5.55 -1.07
CA TRP A 156 9.91 5.23 0.34
C TRP A 156 9.15 6.35 1.06
N ARG A 157 8.08 5.96 1.76
CA ARG A 157 7.31 6.83 2.68
C ARG A 157 7.22 6.14 4.05
N GLY A 158 8.16 6.47 4.93
CA GLY A 158 8.32 5.76 6.21
C GLY A 158 8.71 4.31 6.01
N SER A 159 7.86 3.38 6.43
CA SER A 159 8.04 1.92 6.24
C SER A 159 7.29 1.37 5.03
N LEU A 160 6.85 2.21 4.13
CA LEU A 160 6.13 1.82 2.91
C LEU A 160 6.98 2.15 1.69
N ALA A 161 7.28 1.16 0.86
CA ALA A 161 7.96 1.30 -0.42
C ALA A 161 6.98 0.99 -1.56
N VAL A 162 6.64 1.98 -2.37
CA VAL A 162 5.61 1.85 -3.40
C VAL A 162 6.07 2.50 -4.70
N PRO A 163 5.96 1.81 -5.85
CA PRO A 163 6.08 2.44 -7.16
C PRO A 163 4.80 3.23 -7.51
N PRO A 164 4.83 4.13 -8.47
CA PRO A 164 3.61 4.69 -9.05
C PRO A 164 2.68 3.59 -9.55
N ILE A 165 1.39 3.68 -9.21
CA ILE A 165 0.37 2.70 -9.57
C ILE A 165 -0.67 3.38 -10.47
N LEU A 166 -0.86 2.89 -11.68
CA LEU A 166 -1.95 3.30 -12.55
C LEU A 166 -3.18 2.44 -12.25
N LEU A 167 -4.23 3.10 -11.77
CA LEU A 167 -5.52 2.48 -11.46
C LEU A 167 -6.60 2.98 -12.43
N GLU A 168 -7.51 2.09 -12.79
CA GLU A 168 -8.69 2.43 -13.59
C GLU A 168 -9.97 2.33 -12.75
N GLY A 169 -10.97 3.15 -13.09
CA GLY A 169 -12.29 3.09 -12.47
C GLY A 169 -12.39 3.70 -11.07
N VAL A 170 -11.45 4.56 -10.68
CA VAL A 170 -11.57 5.39 -9.47
C VAL A 170 -12.58 6.50 -9.73
N SER A 171 -13.56 6.65 -8.84
CA SER A 171 -14.53 7.75 -8.93
C SER A 171 -13.88 9.06 -8.44
N VAL A 172 -14.06 10.12 -9.22
CA VAL A 172 -13.63 11.47 -8.85
C VAL A 172 -14.84 12.37 -8.79
N ALA A 173 -15.04 13.05 -7.68
CA ALA A 173 -16.15 13.98 -7.48
C ALA A 173 -15.60 15.35 -7.05
N PRO A 174 -16.21 16.47 -7.50
CA PRO A 174 -16.00 17.76 -6.89
C PRO A 174 -16.51 17.73 -5.45
N ARG A 175 -15.90 18.51 -4.57
CA ARG A 175 -16.27 18.64 -3.16
C ARG A 175 -16.90 20.01 -2.93
#